data_a6d2a155a28c6970e0abd78934e72456
#
_entry.id   a6d2a155a28c6970e0abd78934e72456
#
_cell.length_a   1.000
_cell.length_b   1.000
_cell.length_c   1.000
_cell.angle_alpha   90.00
_cell.angle_beta   90.00
_cell.angle_gamma   90.00
#
_symmetry.space_group_name_H-M   'P 1'
#
loop_
_entity.id
_entity.type
_entity.pdbx_description
1 polymer ?
#
loop_
_entity_poly.entity_id
_entity_poly.type
_entity_poly.pdbx_seq_one_letter_code
_entity_poly.pdbx_strand_id
1 'polypeptide(L)'
;MANIRKKRWEDIKLEELSPTISRRFIYGERVMVAEVLLKKGSIVPEHKHENEQVTWITKGELLFEINGEKIHVKEGEVLVIPSNTPHKATALEDTVDMDIFNPPRKDWIEGDDQYLRGK
;
A
#
# COMPACT_ATOMS: atom_id res chain seq x y z
N MET A 1 -28.13 -10.12 -0.06
CA MET A 1 -27.33 -11.30 -0.37
C MET A 1 -25.87 -10.91 -0.54
N ALA A 2 -24.97 -11.63 0.08
CA ALA A 2 -23.54 -11.34 -0.01
C ALA A 2 -22.98 -11.81 -1.35
N ASN A 3 -22.10 -11.00 -1.95
CA ASN A 3 -21.37 -11.36 -3.16
C ASN A 3 -20.08 -12.04 -2.75
N ILE A 4 -20.00 -13.33 -3.07
CA ILE A 4 -18.78 -14.09 -2.79
C ILE A 4 -17.97 -14.14 -4.10
N ARG A 5 -16.72 -13.68 -4.03
CA ARG A 5 -15.81 -13.69 -5.16
C ARG A 5 -14.53 -14.39 -4.77
N LYS A 6 -14.03 -15.18 -5.69
CA LYS A 6 -12.76 -15.89 -5.51
C LYS A 6 -11.90 -15.65 -6.73
N LYS A 7 -10.64 -15.30 -6.51
CA LYS A 7 -9.66 -15.15 -7.58
C LYS A 7 -8.34 -15.76 -7.12
N ARG A 8 -7.56 -16.22 -8.09
CA ARG A 8 -6.16 -16.53 -7.83
C ARG A 8 -5.42 -15.20 -7.77
N TRP A 9 -4.58 -15.00 -6.76
CA TRP A 9 -3.90 -13.72 -6.57
C TRP A 9 -3.14 -13.26 -7.82
N GLU A 10 -2.45 -14.20 -8.47
CA GLU A 10 -1.65 -13.92 -9.66
C GLU A 10 -2.48 -13.51 -10.87
N ASP A 11 -3.78 -13.83 -10.87
CA ASP A 11 -4.68 -13.47 -11.97
C ASP A 11 -5.25 -12.06 -11.82
N ILE A 12 -5.04 -11.42 -10.68
CA ILE A 12 -5.42 -10.03 -10.47
C ILE A 12 -4.39 -9.17 -11.20
N LYS A 13 -4.87 -8.32 -12.10
CA LYS A 13 -3.98 -7.51 -12.94
C LYS A 13 -3.06 -6.64 -12.08
N LEU A 14 -1.77 -6.72 -12.35
CA LEU A 14 -0.78 -5.84 -11.75
C LEU A 14 -0.78 -4.53 -12.52
N GLU A 15 -1.12 -3.43 -11.84
CA GLU A 15 -1.08 -2.09 -12.41
C GLU A 15 0.31 -1.49 -12.25
N GLU A 16 0.90 -1.02 -13.33
CA GLU A 16 2.13 -0.25 -13.26
C GLU A 16 1.76 1.22 -13.06
N LEU A 17 2.04 1.77 -11.89
CA LEU A 17 1.70 3.14 -11.53
C LEU A 17 2.78 4.13 -11.94
N SER A 18 4.04 3.67 -11.87
CA SER A 18 5.22 4.43 -12.26
C SER A 18 6.29 3.41 -12.65
N PRO A 19 7.46 3.85 -13.16
CA PRO A 19 8.53 2.91 -13.47
C PRO A 19 9.03 2.09 -12.27
N THR A 20 8.74 2.53 -11.04
CA THR A 20 9.26 1.89 -9.83
C THR A 20 8.17 1.34 -8.91
N ILE A 21 6.90 1.59 -9.18
CA ILE A 21 5.80 1.17 -8.30
C ILE A 21 4.71 0.48 -9.10
N SER A 22 4.33 -0.71 -8.67
CA SER A 22 3.22 -1.49 -9.24
C SER A 22 2.34 -2.00 -8.10
N ARG A 23 1.08 -2.30 -8.39
CA ARG A 23 0.19 -2.85 -7.37
C ARG A 23 -0.91 -3.70 -7.97
N ARG A 24 -1.45 -4.56 -7.14
CA ARG A 24 -2.71 -5.26 -7.40
C ARG A 24 -3.52 -5.28 -6.11
N PHE A 25 -4.84 -5.35 -6.21
CA PHE A 25 -5.67 -5.42 -5.02
C PHE A 25 -7.00 -6.10 -5.29
N ILE A 26 -7.60 -6.57 -4.21
CA ILE A 26 -8.98 -7.06 -4.20
C ILE A 26 -9.67 -6.40 -3.00
N TYR A 27 -10.97 -6.15 -3.12
CA TYR A 27 -11.69 -5.53 -2.02
C TYR A 27 -13.11 -6.04 -1.95
N GLY A 28 -13.62 -6.02 -0.72
CA GLY A 28 -15.02 -6.27 -0.44
C GLY A 28 -15.70 -4.96 -0.07
N GLU A 29 -16.76 -5.06 0.70
CA GLU A 29 -17.52 -3.87 1.13
C GLU A 29 -16.75 -3.03 2.14
N ARG A 30 -16.02 -3.68 3.06
CA ARG A 30 -15.39 -3.00 4.20
C ARG A 30 -13.89 -3.10 4.26
N VAL A 31 -13.29 -3.96 3.46
CA VAL A 31 -11.85 -4.19 3.56
C VAL A 31 -11.23 -4.36 2.18
N MET A 32 -10.01 -3.88 2.03
CA MET A 32 -9.19 -4.06 0.82
C MET A 32 -7.88 -4.70 1.24
N VAL A 33 -7.42 -5.66 0.42
CA VAL A 33 -6.07 -6.22 0.53
C VAL A 33 -5.33 -5.89 -0.75
N ALA A 34 -4.16 -5.28 -0.60
CA ALA A 34 -3.34 -4.83 -1.72
C ALA A 34 -1.92 -5.34 -1.60
N GLU A 35 -1.30 -5.61 -2.74
CA GLU A 35 0.13 -5.87 -2.82
C GLU A 35 0.75 -4.73 -3.60
N VAL A 36 1.71 -4.04 -2.98
CA VAL A 36 2.44 -2.95 -3.61
C VAL A 36 3.89 -3.40 -3.78
N LEU A 37 4.36 -3.35 -5.01
CA LEU A 37 5.74 -3.69 -5.34
C LEU A 37 6.50 -2.38 -5.56
N LEU A 38 7.55 -2.18 -4.78
CA LEU A 38 8.36 -0.96 -4.84
C LEU A 38 9.81 -1.34 -5.13
N LYS A 39 10.38 -0.77 -6.16
CA LYS A 39 11.80 -0.93 -6.43
C LYS A 39 12.61 -0.07 -5.46
N LYS A 40 13.81 -0.50 -5.14
CA LYS A 40 14.72 0.26 -4.29
C LYS A 40 14.80 1.72 -4.74
N GLY A 41 14.65 2.64 -3.80
CA GLY A 41 14.67 4.07 -4.04
C GLY A 41 13.32 4.69 -4.32
N SER A 42 12.26 3.89 -4.47
CA SER A 42 10.91 4.42 -4.65
C SER A 42 10.49 5.22 -3.44
N ILE A 43 9.82 6.33 -3.69
CA ILE A 43 9.29 7.19 -2.63
C ILE A 43 7.79 7.33 -2.81
N VAL A 44 7.05 7.02 -1.74
CA VAL A 44 5.64 7.36 -1.64
C VAL A 44 5.59 8.65 -0.86
N PRO A 45 5.22 9.78 -1.49
CA PRO A 45 5.22 11.08 -0.82
C PRO A 45 4.31 11.10 0.40
N GLU A 46 4.57 12.03 1.31
CA GLU A 46 3.71 12.17 2.48
C GLU A 46 2.27 12.42 2.06
N HIS A 47 1.38 11.63 2.64
CA HIS A 47 -0.04 11.71 2.40
C HIS A 47 -0.79 11.17 3.60
N LYS A 48 -2.09 11.43 3.67
CA LYS A 48 -2.96 10.84 4.68
C LYS A 48 -4.28 10.45 4.03
N HIS A 49 -4.98 9.53 4.63
CA HIS A 49 -6.28 9.08 4.17
C HIS A 49 -7.11 8.62 5.36
N GLU A 50 -8.43 8.60 5.18
CA GLU A 50 -9.34 8.19 6.25
C GLU A 50 -9.23 6.71 6.61
N ASN A 51 -8.70 5.90 5.69
CA ASN A 51 -8.58 4.47 5.87
C ASN A 51 -7.55 4.14 6.95
N GLU A 52 -7.93 3.23 7.84
CA GLU A 52 -6.95 2.59 8.70
C GLU A 52 -6.12 1.64 7.83
N GLN A 53 -4.84 1.56 8.08
CA GLN A 53 -3.91 0.76 7.26
C GLN A 53 -3.08 -0.15 8.14
N VAL A 54 -3.01 -1.42 7.74
CA VAL A 54 -2.02 -2.35 8.30
C VAL A 54 -1.06 -2.69 7.15
N THR A 55 0.22 -2.45 7.37
CA THR A 55 1.29 -2.73 6.41
C THR A 55 2.06 -3.95 6.89
N TRP A 56 2.24 -4.91 6.01
CA TRP A 56 2.99 -6.13 6.27
C TRP A 56 4.05 -6.29 5.19
N ILE A 57 5.32 -6.17 5.58
CA ILE A 57 6.42 -6.30 4.62
C ILE A 57 6.79 -7.77 4.51
N THR A 58 6.55 -8.37 3.35
CA THR A 58 6.87 -9.78 3.13
C THR A 58 8.24 -9.97 2.51
N LYS A 59 8.82 -8.89 1.94
CA LYS A 59 10.17 -8.90 1.39
C LYS A 59 10.69 -7.47 1.35
N GLY A 60 11.95 -7.27 1.68
CA GLY A 60 12.59 -5.96 1.60
C GLY A 60 12.44 -5.14 2.86
N GLU A 61 12.45 -3.83 2.70
CA GLU A 61 12.39 -2.89 3.82
C GLU A 61 11.87 -1.54 3.37
N LEU A 62 10.88 -1.02 4.10
CA LEU A 62 10.41 0.36 3.94
C LEU A 62 10.82 1.19 5.13
N LEU A 63 11.23 2.42 4.86
CA LEU A 63 11.43 3.43 5.89
C LEU A 63 10.21 4.35 5.88
N PHE A 64 9.43 4.32 6.95
CA PHE A 64 8.32 5.24 7.14
C PHE A 64 8.75 6.45 7.94
N GLU A 65 8.21 7.60 7.56
CA GLU A 65 8.38 8.84 8.33
C GLU A 65 6.98 9.27 8.75
N ILE A 66 6.72 9.19 10.05
CA ILE A 66 5.40 9.43 10.64
C ILE A 66 5.57 10.26 11.91
N ASN A 67 4.91 11.42 11.97
CA ASN A 67 4.98 12.31 13.15
C ASN A 67 6.40 12.63 13.58
N GLY A 68 7.31 12.84 12.64
CA GLY A 68 8.71 13.14 12.92
C GLY A 68 9.57 11.95 13.31
N GLU A 69 8.99 10.77 13.38
CA GLU A 69 9.73 9.54 13.68
C GLU A 69 10.06 8.77 12.41
N LYS A 70 11.21 8.12 12.40
CA LYS A 70 11.62 7.21 11.34
C LYS A 70 11.42 5.80 11.83
N ILE A 71 10.57 5.05 11.11
CA ILE A 71 10.21 3.69 11.48
C ILE A 71 10.60 2.76 10.35
N HIS A 72 11.57 1.88 10.61
CA HIS A 72 11.98 0.85 9.65
C HIS A 72 11.05 -0.35 9.81
N VAL A 73 10.44 -0.78 8.71
CA VAL A 73 9.62 -1.99 8.69
C VAL A 73 10.30 -2.96 7.74
N LYS A 74 10.80 -4.06 8.29
CA LYS A 74 11.60 -5.06 7.57
C LYS A 74 10.78 -6.30 7.27
N GLU A 75 11.34 -7.18 6.46
CA GLU A 75 10.72 -8.44 6.11
C GLU A 75 10.16 -9.15 7.36
N GLY A 76 8.88 -9.53 7.29
CA GLY A 76 8.20 -10.21 8.38
C GLY A 76 7.60 -9.29 9.44
N GLU A 77 7.82 -7.98 9.33
CA GLU A 77 7.30 -7.02 10.30
C GLU A 77 6.03 -6.35 9.82
N VAL A 78 5.23 -5.90 10.75
CA VAL A 78 3.94 -5.25 10.49
C VAL A 78 3.87 -3.91 11.20
N LEU A 79 3.13 -2.97 10.59
CA LEU A 79 2.94 -1.63 11.11
C LEU A 79 1.48 -1.23 10.99
N VAL A 80 0.90 -0.67 12.06
CA VAL A 80 -0.45 -0.11 12.02
C VAL A 80 -0.36 1.39 11.87
N ILE A 81 -1.01 1.94 10.85
CA ILE A 81 -1.10 3.38 10.62
C ILE A 81 -2.56 3.78 10.84
N PRO A 82 -2.83 4.57 11.90
CA PRO A 82 -4.20 5.01 12.18
C PRO A 82 -4.76 5.92 11.09
N SER A 83 -6.10 6.01 11.05
CA SER A 83 -6.84 6.90 10.17
C SER A 83 -6.29 8.33 10.23
N ASN A 84 -6.17 8.97 9.07
CA ASN A 84 -5.77 10.37 8.93
C ASN A 84 -4.40 10.74 9.51
N THR A 85 -3.50 9.78 9.56
CA THR A 85 -2.13 10.00 10.05
C THR A 85 -1.20 10.22 8.86
N PRO A 86 -0.59 11.40 8.72
CA PRO A 86 0.34 11.66 7.62
C PRO A 86 1.54 10.71 7.68
N HIS A 87 1.88 10.13 6.55
CA HIS A 87 3.00 9.19 6.46
C HIS A 87 3.65 9.25 5.09
N LYS A 88 4.97 9.02 5.08
CA LYS A 88 5.81 8.93 3.89
C LYS A 88 6.57 7.62 3.96
N ALA A 89 6.81 6.99 2.81
CA ALA A 89 7.58 5.74 2.77
C ALA A 89 8.66 5.81 1.70
N THR A 90 9.82 5.26 2.02
CA THR A 90 10.94 5.12 1.09
C THR A 90 11.36 3.66 1.06
N ALA A 91 11.47 3.08 -0.13
CA ALA A 91 11.92 1.69 -0.27
C ALA A 91 13.45 1.67 -0.19
N LEU A 92 13.98 1.04 0.84
CA LEU A 92 15.43 0.90 1.02
C LEU A 92 15.98 -0.28 0.24
N GLU A 93 15.11 -1.20 -0.19
CA GLU A 93 15.41 -2.35 -1.02
C GLU A 93 14.19 -2.58 -1.92
N ASP A 94 14.31 -3.48 -2.89
CA ASP A 94 13.13 -3.95 -3.63
C ASP A 94 12.19 -4.60 -2.61
N THR A 95 10.97 -4.09 -2.52
CA THR A 95 10.06 -4.41 -1.43
C THR A 95 8.73 -4.93 -1.93
N VAL A 96 8.20 -5.93 -1.22
CA VAL A 96 6.84 -6.41 -1.37
C VAL A 96 6.08 -6.01 -0.10
N ASP A 97 5.13 -5.11 -0.28
CA ASP A 97 4.34 -4.51 0.79
C ASP A 97 2.89 -4.98 0.64
N MET A 98 2.40 -5.75 1.63
CA MET A 98 1.00 -6.13 1.68
C MET A 98 0.28 -5.13 2.56
N ASP A 99 -0.66 -4.38 1.99
CA ASP A 99 -1.43 -3.38 2.71
C ASP A 99 -2.87 -3.82 2.85
N ILE A 100 -3.41 -3.66 4.05
CA ILE A 100 -4.80 -3.95 4.37
C ILE A 100 -5.45 -2.64 4.80
N PHE A 101 -6.55 -2.28 4.15
CA PHE A 101 -7.26 -1.03 4.41
C PHE A 101 -8.70 -1.26 4.83
N ASN A 102 -9.19 -0.47 5.76
CA ASN A 102 -10.60 -0.38 6.13
C ASN A 102 -10.98 1.10 6.29
N PRO A 103 -11.95 1.63 5.52
CA PRO A 103 -12.63 0.98 4.39
C PRO A 103 -11.71 0.85 3.16
N PRO A 104 -12.19 0.27 2.06
CA PRO A 104 -11.40 0.19 0.82
C PRO A 104 -10.98 1.58 0.35
N ARG A 105 -9.80 1.66 -0.27
CA ARG A 105 -9.24 2.91 -0.81
C ARG A 105 -10.03 3.33 -2.03
N LYS A 106 -10.95 4.25 -1.84
CA LYS A 106 -11.80 4.77 -2.90
C LYS A 106 -10.99 5.48 -3.98
N ASP A 107 -9.96 6.21 -3.58
CA ASP A 107 -9.05 6.89 -4.50
C ASP A 107 -8.32 5.90 -5.42
N TRP A 108 -7.95 4.73 -4.91
CA TRP A 108 -7.32 3.69 -5.72
C TRP A 108 -8.30 3.05 -6.68
N ILE A 109 -9.52 2.77 -6.22
CA ILE A 109 -10.56 2.17 -7.04
C ILE A 109 -10.95 3.09 -8.19
N GLU A 110 -10.99 4.40 -7.94
CA GLU A 110 -11.37 5.40 -8.94
C GLU A 110 -10.19 5.90 -9.78
N GLY A 111 -8.97 5.45 -9.47
CA GLY A 111 -7.78 5.88 -10.19
C GLY A 111 -7.35 7.31 -9.87
N ASP A 112 -7.76 7.84 -8.71
CA ASP A 112 -7.48 9.20 -8.27
C ASP A 112 -6.33 9.20 -7.25
N ASP A 113 -5.21 8.60 -7.65
CA ASP A 113 -4.06 8.36 -6.79
C ASP A 113 -2.78 8.92 -7.43
N GLN A 114 -2.84 10.18 -7.83
CA GLN A 114 -1.75 10.85 -8.55
C GLN A 114 -0.41 10.81 -7.80
N TYR A 115 -0.44 10.83 -6.47
CA TYR A 115 0.78 10.80 -5.66
C TYR A 115 1.61 9.52 -5.89
N LEU A 116 0.98 8.42 -6.26
CA LEU A 116 1.67 7.17 -6.58
C LEU A 116 2.12 7.13 -8.05
N ARG A 117 1.51 7.92 -8.90
CA ARG A 117 1.76 7.91 -10.34
C ARG A 117 2.81 8.92 -10.77
N GLY A 118 3.41 9.64 -9.82
CA GLY A 118 4.45 10.61 -10.12
C GLY A 118 3.95 11.89 -10.78
N LYS A 119 2.72 12.26 -10.50
CA LYS A 119 2.12 13.46 -11.08
C LYS A 119 1.74 14.48 -10.05
#